data_b00a1a56d782591afcf571a13766b2df
#
_entry.id   b00a1a56d782591afcf571a13766b2df
#
_cell.length_a   1.000
_cell.length_b   1.000
_cell.length_c   1.000
_cell.angle_alpha   90.00
_cell.angle_beta   90.00
_cell.angle_gamma   90.00
#
_symmetry.space_group_name_H-M   'P 1'
#
loop_
_entity.id
_entity.type
_entity.pdbx_description
1 polymer ?
#
loop_
_entity_poly.entity_id
_entity_poly.type
_entity_poly.pdbx_seq_one_letter_code
_entity_poly.pdbx_strand_id
1 'polypeptide(L)'
;AYREFVENLGPLAENVTSATWWHYSAGYSGDDVFGTSQAFHEAVQKASGEDPDYVHASSAAAMIALQKAIETAGTLDRDAVRTALQNLDIKTFYGPIKFREDGLNDNRNLPIIQIQGGKPVILSPAELATTEMLLN
;
A
#
# COMPACT_ATOMS: atom_id res chain seq x y z
N ALA A 1 -8.72 -8.85 -4.93
CA ALA A 1 -8.10 -10.12 -4.54
C ALA A 1 -8.66 -10.67 -3.22
N TYR A 2 -8.72 -9.90 -2.12
CA TYR A 2 -9.26 -10.40 -0.84
C TYR A 2 -10.77 -10.60 -0.87
N ARG A 3 -11.49 -9.72 -1.52
CA ARG A 3 -12.94 -9.78 -1.64
C ARG A 3 -13.38 -11.08 -2.32
N GLU A 4 -12.84 -11.37 -3.48
CA GLU A 4 -13.14 -12.59 -4.23
C GLU A 4 -12.78 -13.86 -3.44
N PHE A 5 -11.65 -13.84 -2.69
CA PHE A 5 -11.25 -14.94 -1.83
C PHE A 5 -12.30 -15.22 -0.74
N VAL A 6 -12.76 -14.17 -0.05
CA VAL A 6 -13.76 -14.27 1.00
C VAL A 6 -15.14 -14.66 0.42
N GLU A 7 -15.55 -14.03 -0.69
CA GLU A 7 -16.83 -14.35 -1.35
C GLU A 7 -16.90 -15.79 -1.84
N ASN A 8 -15.80 -16.35 -2.38
CA ASN A 8 -15.77 -17.70 -2.91
C ASN A 8 -15.65 -18.78 -1.82
N LEU A 9 -14.93 -18.52 -0.75
CA LEU A 9 -14.69 -19.49 0.31
C LEU A 9 -15.68 -19.37 1.48
N GLY A 10 -16.36 -18.21 1.61
CA GLY A 10 -17.28 -17.96 2.72
C GLY A 10 -16.65 -18.25 4.09
N PRO A 11 -17.28 -19.08 4.94
CA PRO A 11 -16.75 -19.37 6.27
C PRO A 11 -15.36 -20.05 6.28
N LEU A 12 -14.94 -20.68 5.19
CA LEU A 12 -13.62 -21.31 5.07
C LEU A 12 -12.47 -20.28 4.93
N ALA A 13 -12.80 -19.04 4.61
CA ALA A 13 -11.81 -17.95 4.59
C ALA A 13 -11.46 -17.44 6.00
N GLU A 14 -12.29 -17.73 7.00
CA GLU A 14 -12.11 -17.22 8.36
C GLU A 14 -10.81 -17.73 8.98
N ASN A 15 -10.08 -16.83 9.66
CA ASN A 15 -8.79 -17.07 10.28
C ASN A 15 -7.61 -17.38 9.31
N VAL A 16 -7.83 -17.37 7.99
CA VAL A 16 -6.73 -17.48 7.03
C VAL A 16 -5.84 -16.26 7.13
N THR A 17 -4.53 -16.50 7.21
CA THR A 17 -3.49 -15.45 7.27
C THR A 17 -2.73 -15.34 5.96
N SER A 18 -2.30 -14.13 5.62
CA SER A 18 -1.48 -13.84 4.44
C SER A 18 -0.66 -12.58 4.63
N ALA A 19 0.40 -12.44 3.83
CA ALA A 19 1.08 -11.16 3.69
C ALA A 19 0.33 -10.29 2.65
N THR A 20 0.39 -8.98 2.83
CA THR A 20 -0.10 -8.01 1.84
C THR A 20 0.92 -6.91 1.59
N TRP A 21 0.87 -6.30 0.40
CA TRP A 21 1.68 -5.13 0.09
C TRP A 21 1.11 -3.84 0.69
N TRP A 22 -0.19 -3.77 0.88
CA TRP A 22 -0.87 -2.58 1.38
C TRP A 22 -2.28 -2.91 1.87
N HIS A 23 -2.70 -2.18 2.89
CA HIS A 23 -4.09 -2.13 3.35
C HIS A 23 -4.37 -0.72 3.87
N TYR A 24 -5.58 -0.21 3.66
CA TYR A 24 -5.94 1.17 4.05
C TYR A 24 -5.83 1.41 5.56
N SER A 25 -6.04 0.37 6.38
CA SER A 25 -5.94 0.47 7.83
C SER A 25 -4.49 0.50 8.37
N ALA A 26 -3.48 0.40 7.49
CA ALA A 26 -2.08 0.51 7.90
C ALA A 26 -1.68 1.89 8.41
N GLY A 27 -2.54 2.90 8.23
CA GLY A 27 -2.32 4.24 8.78
C GLY A 27 -1.13 4.98 8.16
N TYR A 28 -0.65 4.56 6.99
CA TYR A 28 0.40 5.28 6.30
C TYR A 28 -0.05 6.70 5.93
N SER A 29 0.89 7.63 6.01
CA SER A 29 0.67 9.02 5.63
C SER A 29 1.90 9.62 5.00
N GLY A 30 1.72 10.63 4.15
CA GLY A 30 2.82 11.32 3.50
C GLY A 30 2.39 12.60 2.79
N ASP A 31 3.37 13.22 2.15
CA ASP A 31 3.17 14.45 1.37
C ASP A 31 2.90 14.09 -0.11
N ASP A 32 1.71 13.56 -0.34
CA ASP A 32 1.19 13.24 -1.67
C ASP A 32 -0.26 13.68 -1.82
N VAL A 33 -0.82 13.52 -3.03
CA VAL A 33 -2.18 13.98 -3.37
C VAL A 33 -3.29 13.37 -2.49
N PHE A 34 -3.05 12.21 -1.88
CA PHE A 34 -4.02 11.53 -1.01
C PHE A 34 -3.75 11.80 0.47
N GLY A 35 -2.50 12.01 0.85
CA GLY A 35 -2.08 12.28 2.22
C GLY A 35 -2.12 11.08 3.15
N THR A 36 -3.15 10.23 3.11
CA THR A 36 -3.29 9.05 3.97
C THR A 36 -3.82 7.82 3.23
N SER A 37 -3.50 6.62 3.75
CA SER A 37 -4.07 5.36 3.23
C SER A 37 -5.60 5.37 3.22
N GLN A 38 -6.21 5.92 4.26
CA GLN A 38 -7.66 6.02 4.39
C GLN A 38 -8.26 6.96 3.33
N ALA A 39 -7.64 8.12 3.11
CA ALA A 39 -8.12 9.07 2.10
C ALA A 39 -8.01 8.51 0.67
N PHE A 40 -6.95 7.74 0.38
CA PHE A 40 -6.86 7.00 -0.88
C PHE A 40 -8.00 5.99 -1.03
N HIS A 41 -8.26 5.18 0.00
CA HIS A 41 -9.37 4.22 0.00
C HIS A 41 -10.71 4.92 -0.29
N GLU A 42 -11.04 6.00 0.42
CA GLU A 42 -12.26 6.76 0.23
C GLU A 42 -12.38 7.38 -1.18
N ALA A 43 -11.27 7.88 -1.71
CA ALA A 43 -11.24 8.45 -3.06
C ALA A 43 -11.54 7.40 -4.14
N VAL A 44 -10.93 6.22 -4.04
CA VAL A 44 -11.18 5.11 -4.99
C VAL A 44 -12.61 4.60 -4.84
N GLN A 45 -13.07 4.35 -3.62
CA GLN A 45 -14.44 3.90 -3.36
C GLN A 45 -15.48 4.87 -3.91
N LYS A 46 -15.26 6.17 -3.74
CA LYS A 46 -16.13 7.21 -4.30
C LYS A 46 -16.13 7.21 -5.83
N ALA A 47 -14.99 6.93 -6.46
CA ALA A 47 -14.84 6.98 -7.91
C ALA A 47 -15.34 5.71 -8.62
N SER A 48 -15.13 4.54 -8.03
CA SER A 48 -15.41 3.23 -8.64
C SER A 48 -16.59 2.46 -8.02
N GLY A 49 -16.96 2.80 -6.77
CA GLY A 49 -17.92 2.02 -5.98
C GLY A 49 -17.31 0.75 -5.35
N GLU A 50 -16.00 0.55 -5.50
CA GLU A 50 -15.30 -0.65 -5.02
C GLU A 50 -14.17 -0.30 -4.06
N ASP A 51 -13.88 -1.21 -3.12
CA ASP A 51 -12.73 -1.06 -2.22
C ASP A 51 -11.43 -1.31 -2.98
N PRO A 52 -10.45 -0.41 -2.90
CA PRO A 52 -9.15 -0.63 -3.49
C PRO A 52 -8.39 -1.74 -2.77
N ASP A 53 -7.67 -2.53 -3.54
CA ASP A 53 -6.68 -3.47 -3.03
C ASP A 53 -5.24 -2.92 -3.21
N TYR A 54 -4.25 -3.77 -2.89
CA TYR A 54 -2.84 -3.40 -3.02
C TYR A 54 -2.40 -3.10 -4.46
N VAL A 55 -3.09 -3.63 -5.48
CA VAL A 55 -2.76 -3.37 -6.90
C VAL A 55 -3.10 -1.93 -7.26
N HIS A 56 -4.28 -1.45 -6.87
CA HIS A 56 -4.68 -0.06 -7.03
C HIS A 56 -3.70 0.88 -6.31
N ALA A 57 -3.38 0.55 -5.05
CA ALA A 57 -2.50 1.37 -4.23
C ALA A 57 -1.06 1.42 -4.78
N SER A 58 -0.50 0.29 -5.22
CA SER A 58 0.86 0.26 -5.77
C SER A 58 0.97 1.00 -7.11
N SER A 59 -0.06 0.90 -7.95
CA SER A 59 -0.11 1.64 -9.22
C SER A 59 -0.14 3.15 -9.00
N ALA A 60 -0.98 3.63 -8.08
CA ALA A 60 -1.02 5.05 -7.72
C ALA A 60 0.30 5.51 -7.07
N ALA A 61 0.89 4.70 -6.20
CA ALA A 61 2.17 5.01 -5.57
C ALA A 61 3.32 5.10 -6.57
N ALA A 62 3.33 4.24 -7.60
CA ALA A 62 4.31 4.31 -8.68
C ALA A 62 4.21 5.65 -9.46
N MET A 63 3.00 6.12 -9.72
CA MET A 63 2.79 7.41 -10.37
C MET A 63 3.23 8.59 -9.48
N ILE A 64 2.96 8.52 -8.18
CA ILE A 64 3.44 9.53 -7.21
C ILE A 64 4.97 9.56 -7.17
N ALA A 65 5.62 8.40 -7.13
CA ALA A 65 7.08 8.33 -7.16
C ALA A 65 7.66 8.95 -8.43
N LEU A 66 7.07 8.67 -9.60
CA LEU A 66 7.48 9.28 -10.86
C LEU A 66 7.25 10.80 -10.87
N GLN A 67 6.09 11.25 -10.40
CA GLN A 67 5.80 12.68 -10.28
C GLN A 67 6.84 13.39 -9.42
N LYS A 68 7.13 12.88 -8.23
CA LYS A 68 8.12 13.45 -7.31
C LYS A 68 9.53 13.46 -7.91
N ALA A 69 9.88 12.42 -8.68
CA ALA A 69 11.17 12.38 -9.37
C ALA A 69 11.27 13.43 -10.48
N ILE A 70 10.22 13.65 -11.26
CA ILE A 70 10.17 14.70 -12.29
C ILE A 70 10.23 16.09 -11.65
N GLU A 71 9.47 16.32 -10.59
CA GLU A 71 9.50 17.57 -9.81
C GLU A 71 10.91 17.86 -9.27
N THR A 72 11.58 16.84 -8.73
CA THR A 72 12.95 16.94 -8.20
C THR A 72 13.99 17.17 -9.31
N ALA A 73 13.85 16.48 -10.43
CA ALA A 73 14.74 16.64 -11.59
C ALA A 73 14.58 18.01 -12.30
N GLY A 74 13.39 18.62 -12.21
CA GLY A 74 13.05 19.87 -12.89
C GLY A 74 13.06 19.78 -14.42
N THR A 75 13.05 18.55 -14.98
CA THR A 75 13.14 18.26 -16.41
C THR A 75 12.51 16.90 -16.72
N LEU A 76 12.19 16.67 -18.00
CA LEU A 76 11.75 15.36 -18.52
C LEU A 76 12.90 14.53 -19.11
N ASP A 77 14.14 14.97 -18.94
CA ASP A 77 15.31 14.18 -19.35
C ASP A 77 15.34 12.86 -18.59
N ARG A 78 15.48 11.75 -19.33
CA ARG A 78 15.33 10.40 -18.75
C ARG A 78 16.40 10.06 -17.72
N ASP A 79 17.64 10.49 -17.95
CA ASP A 79 18.75 10.18 -17.05
C ASP A 79 18.65 11.01 -15.77
N ALA A 80 18.23 12.27 -15.88
CA ALA A 80 17.97 13.13 -14.73
C ALA A 80 16.81 12.59 -13.87
N VAL A 81 15.68 12.19 -14.48
CA VAL A 81 14.53 11.61 -13.78
C VAL A 81 14.90 10.27 -13.14
N ARG A 82 15.66 9.42 -13.83
CA ARG A 82 16.15 8.15 -13.27
C ARG A 82 17.03 8.38 -12.05
N THR A 83 17.93 9.35 -12.12
CA THR A 83 18.80 9.71 -10.98
C THR A 83 17.96 10.22 -9.81
N ALA A 84 16.95 11.04 -10.06
CA ALA A 84 16.03 11.50 -9.02
C ALA A 84 15.24 10.34 -8.40
N LEU A 85 14.76 9.36 -9.19
CA LEU A 85 14.11 8.15 -8.67
C LEU A 85 15.04 7.33 -7.78
N GLN A 86 16.29 7.13 -8.19
CA GLN A 86 17.29 6.37 -7.41
C GLN A 86 17.57 6.98 -6.04
N ASN A 87 17.45 8.31 -5.94
CA ASN A 87 17.68 9.06 -4.70
C ASN A 87 16.38 9.40 -3.95
N LEU A 88 15.25 8.87 -4.40
CA LEU A 88 13.96 9.14 -3.78
C LEU A 88 13.88 8.55 -2.37
N ASP A 89 13.49 9.38 -1.41
CA ASP A 89 13.21 8.97 -0.01
C ASP A 89 12.00 9.76 0.48
N ILE A 90 10.81 9.20 0.31
CA ILE A 90 9.54 9.88 0.61
C ILE A 90 8.61 8.98 1.42
N LYS A 91 7.72 9.63 2.15
CA LYS A 91 6.56 8.97 2.79
C LYS A 91 5.30 9.28 2.00
N THR A 92 4.47 8.28 1.78
CA THR A 92 3.23 8.39 1.01
C THR A 92 2.08 7.66 1.71
N PHE A 93 0.87 7.82 1.18
CA PHE A 93 -0.30 7.02 1.57
C PHE A 93 -0.06 5.50 1.44
N TYR A 94 0.89 5.09 0.61
CA TYR A 94 1.28 3.71 0.38
C TYR A 94 2.31 3.20 1.41
N GLY A 95 2.93 4.12 2.13
CA GLY A 95 4.05 3.90 3.05
C GLY A 95 5.33 4.55 2.53
N PRO A 96 6.49 4.24 3.12
CA PRO A 96 7.77 4.77 2.68
C PRO A 96 8.16 4.21 1.30
N ILE A 97 8.71 5.09 0.45
CA ILE A 97 9.28 4.73 -0.86
C ILE A 97 10.73 5.18 -0.88
N LYS A 98 11.62 4.22 -0.94
CA LYS A 98 13.07 4.41 -1.07
C LYS A 98 13.66 3.25 -1.85
N PHE A 99 14.25 3.54 -2.99
CA PHE A 99 14.79 2.51 -3.86
C PHE A 99 16.24 2.17 -3.47
N ARG A 100 16.55 0.89 -3.54
CA ARG A 100 17.93 0.38 -3.50
C ARG A 100 18.59 0.60 -4.86
N GLU A 101 19.91 0.36 -4.92
CA GLU A 101 20.70 0.44 -6.18
C GLU A 101 20.14 -0.48 -7.28
N ASP A 102 19.58 -1.62 -6.91
CA ASP A 102 18.93 -2.57 -7.83
C ASP A 102 17.49 -2.18 -8.23
N GLY A 103 16.98 -1.05 -7.71
CA GLY A 103 15.64 -0.54 -8.00
C GLY A 103 14.52 -1.12 -7.14
N LEU A 104 14.83 -2.00 -6.18
CA LEU A 104 13.82 -2.55 -5.28
C LEU A 104 13.44 -1.54 -4.19
N ASN A 105 12.13 -1.37 -3.94
CA ASN A 105 11.62 -0.64 -2.78
C ASN A 105 11.42 -1.63 -1.62
N ASP A 106 12.37 -1.72 -0.71
CA ASP A 106 12.33 -2.62 0.45
C ASP A 106 12.34 -1.91 1.80
N ASN A 107 12.11 -0.60 1.80
CA ASN A 107 12.18 0.24 3.01
C ASN A 107 10.97 0.09 3.94
N ARG A 108 10.34 -1.10 3.98
CA ARG A 108 9.22 -1.37 4.87
C ARG A 108 9.00 -2.86 5.09
N ASN A 109 8.46 -3.20 6.25
CA ASN A 109 7.93 -4.54 6.50
C ASN A 109 6.54 -4.69 5.86
N LEU A 110 6.29 -5.85 5.24
CA LEU A 110 4.97 -6.16 4.69
C LEU A 110 4.00 -6.46 5.82
N PRO A 111 2.78 -5.88 5.81
CA PRO A 111 1.76 -6.26 6.76
C PRO A 111 1.37 -7.73 6.62
N ILE A 112 1.20 -8.40 7.76
CA ILE A 112 0.52 -9.70 7.84
C ILE A 112 -0.92 -9.43 8.21
N ILE A 113 -1.83 -10.01 7.46
CA ILE A 113 -3.26 -9.90 7.69
C ILE A 113 -3.86 -11.25 8.07
N GLN A 114 -5.02 -11.20 8.71
CA GLN A 114 -5.91 -12.34 8.91
C GLN A 114 -7.33 -11.94 8.49
N ILE A 115 -8.07 -12.89 7.96
CA ILE A 115 -9.51 -12.69 7.72
C ILE A 115 -10.23 -12.93 9.04
N GLN A 116 -10.90 -11.89 9.55
CA GLN A 116 -11.70 -11.96 10.78
C GLN A 116 -13.06 -11.30 10.52
N GLY A 117 -14.13 -12.06 10.74
CA GLY A 117 -15.48 -11.60 10.42
C GLY A 117 -15.67 -11.29 8.93
N GLY A 118 -15.02 -12.04 8.06
CA GLY A 118 -15.05 -11.86 6.60
C GLY A 118 -14.27 -10.67 6.07
N LYS A 119 -13.42 -10.02 6.89
CA LYS A 119 -12.63 -8.84 6.49
C LYS A 119 -11.15 -9.02 6.82
N PRO A 120 -10.24 -8.52 5.97
CA PRO A 120 -8.82 -8.51 6.31
C PRO A 120 -8.54 -7.48 7.41
N VAL A 121 -7.81 -7.92 8.44
CA VAL A 121 -7.32 -7.09 9.54
C VAL A 121 -5.80 -7.26 9.66
N ILE A 122 -5.08 -6.23 10.10
CA ILE A 122 -3.62 -6.28 10.21
C ILE A 122 -3.22 -6.86 11.58
N LEU A 123 -2.35 -7.87 11.56
CA LEU A 123 -1.78 -8.49 12.75
C LEU A 123 -0.34 -8.04 13.03
N SER A 124 0.40 -7.70 11.99
CA SER A 124 1.85 -7.41 12.08
C SER A 124 2.26 -6.48 10.93
N PRO A 125 3.33 -5.67 11.10
CA PRO A 125 4.10 -5.48 12.34
C PRO A 125 3.28 -4.77 13.44
N ALA A 126 3.78 -4.77 14.67
CA ALA A 126 3.02 -4.30 15.84
C ALA A 126 2.55 -2.85 15.71
N GLU A 127 3.35 -1.98 15.07
CA GLU A 127 3.03 -0.58 14.82
C GLU A 127 1.88 -0.36 13.83
N LEU A 128 1.54 -1.39 13.03
CA LEU A 128 0.44 -1.37 12.06
C LEU A 128 -0.74 -2.25 12.49
N ALA A 129 -0.55 -3.09 13.51
CA ALA A 129 -1.55 -4.06 13.93
C ALA A 129 -2.85 -3.37 14.37
N THR A 130 -3.97 -3.86 13.88
CA THR A 130 -5.31 -3.36 14.22
C THR A 130 -6.05 -4.28 15.18
N THR A 131 -5.55 -5.50 15.37
CA THR A 131 -6.13 -6.52 16.25
C THR A 131 -5.11 -7.62 16.57
N GLU A 132 -5.49 -8.53 17.45
CA GLU A 132 -4.73 -9.74 17.76
C GLU A 132 -5.10 -10.91 16.84
N MET A 133 -4.18 -11.88 16.71
CA MET A 133 -4.42 -13.11 15.97
C MET A 133 -5.48 -13.96 16.68
N LEU A 134 -6.45 -14.44 15.95
CA LEU A 134 -7.36 -15.47 16.41
C LEU A 134 -6.79 -16.85 16.06
N LEU A 135 -6.71 -17.72 17.08
CA LEU A 135 -6.37 -19.12 16.93
C LEU A 135 -7.66 -19.94 17.03
N ASN A 136 -7.83 -20.90 16.13
CA ASN A 136 -8.96 -21.84 16.16
C ASN A 136 -8.74 -22.90 17.24
#